data_fab949315e84f6047e67776296b28336
#
_entry.id   fab949315e84f6047e67776296b28336
#
_cell.length_a   1.000
_cell.length_b   1.000
_cell.length_c   1.000
_cell.angle_alpha   90.00
_cell.angle_beta   90.00
_cell.angle_gamma   90.00
#
_symmetry.space_group_name_H-M   'P 1'
#
loop_
_entity.id
_entity.type
_entity.pdbx_description
1 polymer ?
#
loop_
_entity_poly.entity_id
_entity_poly.type
_entity_poly.pdbx_seq_one_letter_code
_entity_poly.pdbx_strand_id
1 'polypeptide(L)'
;MTSKAEEYQRYARQCFEIAPTFQDEERRATLLGQAQAWLRLAHLAQANRQIAELAVQLSRQRVIVKHALDTGQHSEMAESLLHALEGSLRIFEKHRIFLLSCNGSSSALPPGDAATGRSLSRRNGYGAS
;
A
#
# COMPACT_ATOMS: atom_id res chain seq x y z
N MET A 1 11.16 7.87 -13.70
CA MET A 1 11.06 6.57 -12.99
C MET A 1 9.67 6.38 -12.46
N THR A 2 9.14 5.18 -12.64
CA THR A 2 7.82 4.87 -12.12
C THR A 2 7.94 4.37 -10.67
N SER A 3 6.96 4.73 -9.85
CA SER A 3 6.88 4.23 -8.49
C SER A 3 6.37 2.79 -8.48
N LYS A 4 6.55 2.11 -7.35
CA LYS A 4 6.01 0.77 -7.19
C LYS A 4 4.49 0.75 -7.36
N ALA A 5 3.81 1.77 -6.80
CA ALA A 5 2.36 1.86 -6.94
C ALA A 5 1.95 1.95 -8.41
N GLU A 6 2.67 2.74 -9.18
CA GLU A 6 2.38 2.89 -10.61
C GLU A 6 2.61 1.59 -11.38
N GLU A 7 3.68 0.86 -11.02
CA GLU A 7 3.93 -0.43 -11.66
C GLU A 7 2.81 -1.43 -11.36
N TYR A 8 2.38 -1.50 -10.10
CA TYR A 8 1.31 -2.39 -9.71
C TYR A 8 0.00 -2.03 -10.39
N GLN A 9 -0.28 -0.72 -10.52
CA GLN A 9 -1.47 -0.26 -11.23
C GLN A 9 -1.43 -0.65 -12.70
N ARG A 10 -0.26 -0.58 -13.31
CA ARG A 10 -0.09 -0.98 -14.71
C ARG A 10 -0.35 -2.47 -14.89
N TYR A 11 0.17 -3.30 -13.99
CA TYR A 11 -0.08 -4.73 -14.03
C TYR A 11 -1.57 -5.05 -13.88
N ALA A 12 -2.24 -4.35 -12.95
CA ALA A 12 -3.67 -4.53 -12.77
C ALA A 12 -4.43 -4.19 -14.05
N ARG A 13 -4.06 -3.07 -14.69
CA ARG A 13 -4.70 -2.65 -15.91
C ARG A 13 -4.52 -3.69 -17.01
N GLN A 14 -3.32 -4.24 -17.15
CA GLN A 14 -3.05 -5.28 -18.13
C GLN A 14 -3.94 -6.50 -17.90
N CYS A 15 -4.10 -6.91 -16.64
CA CYS A 15 -4.98 -8.02 -16.33
C CYS A 15 -6.43 -7.72 -16.71
N PHE A 16 -6.90 -6.50 -16.43
CA PHE A 16 -8.26 -6.11 -16.80
C PHE A 16 -8.46 -6.07 -18.33
N GLU A 17 -7.43 -5.67 -19.05
CA GLU A 17 -7.51 -5.60 -20.52
C GLU A 17 -7.48 -6.99 -21.15
N ILE A 18 -6.74 -7.89 -20.58
CA ILE A 18 -6.59 -9.24 -21.13
C ILE A 18 -7.77 -10.13 -20.76
N ALA A 19 -8.33 -9.97 -19.56
CA ALA A 19 -9.37 -10.86 -19.07
C ALA A 19 -10.52 -11.07 -20.06
N PRO A 20 -11.07 -10.00 -20.69
CA PRO A 20 -12.21 -10.20 -21.61
C PRO A 20 -11.86 -11.01 -22.85
N THR A 21 -10.57 -11.16 -23.17
CA THR A 21 -10.17 -11.92 -24.35
C THR A 21 -10.27 -13.42 -24.17
N PHE A 22 -10.38 -13.89 -22.91
CA PHE A 22 -10.53 -15.30 -22.64
C PHE A 22 -12.01 -15.69 -22.66
N GLN A 23 -12.31 -16.77 -23.35
CA GLN A 23 -13.67 -17.31 -23.38
C GLN A 23 -13.94 -18.19 -22.16
N ASP A 24 -12.90 -18.74 -21.57
CA ASP A 24 -13.00 -19.59 -20.39
C ASP A 24 -13.26 -18.71 -19.17
N GLU A 25 -14.41 -18.92 -18.53
CA GLU A 25 -14.79 -18.15 -17.36
C GLU A 25 -13.79 -18.29 -16.20
N GLU A 26 -13.25 -19.49 -16.05
CA GLU A 26 -12.31 -19.74 -14.96
C GLU A 26 -11.04 -18.92 -15.14
N ARG A 27 -10.51 -18.88 -16.35
CA ARG A 27 -9.31 -18.09 -16.63
C ARG A 27 -9.58 -16.60 -16.49
N ARG A 28 -10.76 -16.17 -16.94
CA ARG A 28 -11.15 -14.77 -16.83
C ARG A 28 -11.25 -14.37 -15.36
N ALA A 29 -11.88 -15.21 -14.54
CA ALA A 29 -12.00 -14.95 -13.11
C ALA A 29 -10.63 -14.93 -12.44
N THR A 30 -9.73 -15.82 -12.83
CA THR A 30 -8.37 -15.83 -12.30
C THR A 30 -7.64 -14.53 -12.58
N LEU A 31 -7.72 -14.04 -13.83
CA LEU A 31 -7.07 -12.79 -14.19
C LEU A 31 -7.67 -11.60 -13.44
N LEU A 32 -8.99 -11.58 -13.27
CA LEU A 32 -9.63 -10.50 -12.52
C LEU A 32 -9.20 -10.53 -11.07
N GLY A 33 -9.05 -11.72 -10.50
CA GLY A 33 -8.52 -11.86 -9.13
C GLY A 33 -7.12 -11.36 -9.01
N GLN A 34 -6.27 -11.63 -9.99
CA GLN A 34 -4.91 -11.11 -10.02
C GLN A 34 -4.88 -9.60 -10.15
N ALA A 35 -5.77 -9.05 -10.96
CA ALA A 35 -5.87 -7.59 -11.10
C ALA A 35 -6.20 -6.94 -9.75
N GLN A 36 -7.13 -7.53 -9.02
CA GLN A 36 -7.49 -7.00 -7.71
C GLN A 36 -6.32 -7.11 -6.72
N ALA A 37 -5.55 -8.21 -6.78
CA ALA A 37 -4.38 -8.35 -5.95
C ALA A 37 -3.34 -7.28 -6.25
N TRP A 38 -3.10 -6.99 -7.53
CA TRP A 38 -2.19 -5.91 -7.91
C TRP A 38 -2.66 -4.56 -7.40
N LEU A 39 -3.96 -4.30 -7.46
CA LEU A 39 -4.51 -3.03 -6.93
C LEU A 39 -4.30 -2.91 -5.43
N ARG A 40 -4.47 -4.00 -4.69
CA ARG A 40 -4.21 -3.97 -3.25
C ARG A 40 -2.75 -3.65 -2.96
N LEU A 41 -1.83 -4.25 -3.73
CA LEU A 41 -0.40 -3.95 -3.58
C LEU A 41 -0.10 -2.49 -3.92
N ALA A 42 -0.77 -1.95 -4.94
CA ALA A 42 -0.60 -0.54 -5.30
C ALA A 42 -1.04 0.37 -4.15
N HIS A 43 -2.18 0.07 -3.56
CA HIS A 43 -2.68 0.85 -2.43
C HIS A 43 -1.74 0.77 -1.24
N LEU A 44 -1.19 -0.42 -0.97
CA LEU A 44 -0.26 -0.59 0.14
C LEU A 44 1.05 0.19 -0.11
N ALA A 45 1.58 0.13 -1.32
CA ALA A 45 2.80 0.88 -1.66
C ALA A 45 2.58 2.37 -1.52
N GLN A 46 1.40 2.84 -1.94
CA GLN A 46 1.05 4.25 -1.83
C GLN A 46 0.90 4.68 -0.37
N ALA A 47 0.28 3.84 0.45
CA ALA A 47 0.13 4.11 1.88
C ALA A 47 1.49 4.17 2.56
N ASN A 48 2.40 3.26 2.23
CA ASN A 48 3.75 3.26 2.79
C ASN A 48 4.49 4.56 2.46
N ARG A 49 4.37 5.01 1.21
CA ARG A 49 5.01 6.26 0.79
C ARG A 49 4.44 7.45 1.54
N GLN A 50 3.12 7.52 1.68
CA GLN A 50 2.47 8.61 2.38
C GLN A 50 2.87 8.66 3.84
N ILE A 51 2.97 7.48 4.48
CA ILE A 51 3.42 7.40 5.87
C ILE A 51 4.86 7.91 6.00
N ALA A 52 5.73 7.52 5.08
CA ALA A 52 7.11 7.97 5.11
C ALA A 52 7.22 9.49 4.94
N GLU A 53 6.44 10.07 4.02
CA GLU A 53 6.41 11.50 3.83
C GLU A 53 5.90 12.24 5.06
N LEU A 54 4.84 11.72 5.67
CA LEU A 54 4.30 12.31 6.90
C LEU A 54 5.29 12.23 8.05
N ALA A 55 6.03 11.12 8.14
CA ALA A 55 7.05 10.98 9.18
C ALA A 55 8.13 12.04 9.06
N VAL A 56 8.54 12.35 7.83
CA VAL A 56 9.51 13.42 7.59
C VAL A 56 8.95 14.78 7.99
N GLN A 57 7.71 15.07 7.55
CA GLN A 57 7.06 16.32 7.90
C GLN A 57 6.88 16.47 9.41
N LEU A 58 6.52 15.37 10.06
CA LEU A 58 6.34 15.35 11.51
C LEU A 58 7.64 15.65 12.24
N SER A 59 8.74 15.06 11.79
CA SER A 59 10.06 15.33 12.38
C SER A 59 10.44 16.79 12.24
N ARG A 60 10.21 17.37 11.07
CA ARG A 60 10.48 18.78 10.84
C ARG A 60 9.64 19.68 11.75
N GLN A 61 8.36 19.34 11.87
CA GLN A 61 7.45 20.15 12.69
C GLN A 61 7.81 20.08 14.16
N ARG A 62 8.25 18.90 14.63
CA ARG A 62 8.69 18.75 16.02
C ARG A 62 9.88 19.64 16.31
N VAL A 63 10.82 19.76 15.38
CA VAL A 63 11.96 20.64 15.52
C VAL A 63 11.51 22.10 15.62
N ILE A 64 10.57 22.50 14.77
CA ILE A 64 10.04 23.86 14.78
C ILE A 64 9.37 24.18 16.12
N VAL A 65 8.53 23.28 16.61
CA VAL A 65 7.84 23.47 17.88
C VAL A 65 8.85 23.57 19.01
N LYS A 66 9.83 22.65 19.03
CA LYS A 66 10.85 22.65 20.07
C LYS A 66 11.64 23.94 20.07
N HIS A 67 12.03 24.43 18.89
CA HIS A 67 12.77 25.68 18.77
C HIS A 67 11.94 26.85 19.30
N ALA A 68 10.67 26.90 18.95
CA ALA A 68 9.80 27.95 19.44
C ALA A 68 9.68 27.94 20.96
N LEU A 69 9.56 26.75 21.54
CA LEU A 69 9.48 26.62 23.01
C LEU A 69 10.80 27.01 23.67
N ASP A 70 11.93 26.60 23.09
CA ASP A 70 13.24 26.90 23.66
C ASP A 70 13.57 28.37 23.62
N THR A 71 13.08 29.09 22.62
CA THR A 71 13.32 30.53 22.46
C THR A 71 12.24 31.38 23.13
N GLY A 72 11.26 30.74 23.80
CA GLY A 72 10.19 31.46 24.47
C GLY A 72 9.13 31.99 23.53
N GLN A 73 9.19 31.63 22.27
CA GLN A 73 8.16 32.00 21.30
C GLN A 73 7.06 30.94 21.31
N HIS A 74 5.89 31.35 21.73
CA HIS A 74 4.76 30.42 21.75
C HIS A 74 3.99 30.53 20.43
N SER A 75 3.85 29.42 19.74
CA SER A 75 3.12 29.37 18.49
C SER A 75 2.06 28.29 18.53
N GLU A 76 0.83 28.73 18.75
CA GLU A 76 -0.31 27.79 18.74
C GLU A 76 -0.48 27.16 17.38
N MET A 77 -0.19 27.91 16.32
CA MET A 77 -0.35 27.42 14.96
C MET A 77 0.64 26.27 14.69
N ALA A 78 1.88 26.41 15.14
CA ALA A 78 2.88 25.35 14.95
C ALA A 78 2.48 24.08 15.71
N GLU A 79 1.96 24.25 16.94
CA GLU A 79 1.50 23.11 17.72
C GLU A 79 0.27 22.46 17.12
N SER A 80 -0.65 23.26 16.61
CA SER A 80 -1.84 22.73 15.95
C SER A 80 -1.48 21.94 14.71
N LEU A 81 -0.51 22.42 13.94
CA LEU A 81 -0.05 21.70 12.76
C LEU A 81 0.60 20.37 13.16
N LEU A 82 1.37 20.37 14.25
CA LEU A 82 1.98 19.14 14.75
C LEU A 82 0.91 18.12 15.10
N HIS A 83 -0.13 18.55 15.83
CA HIS A 83 -1.22 17.65 16.19
C HIS A 83 -1.96 17.12 14.96
N ALA A 84 -2.18 17.98 13.96
CA ALA A 84 -2.84 17.57 12.73
C ALA A 84 -2.01 16.52 12.00
N LEU A 85 -0.69 16.71 11.94
CA LEU A 85 0.20 15.75 11.29
C LEU A 85 0.21 14.42 12.02
N GLU A 86 0.24 14.45 13.36
CA GLU A 86 0.18 13.24 14.16
C GLU A 86 -1.13 12.49 13.94
N GLY A 87 -2.23 13.24 13.86
CA GLY A 87 -3.54 12.63 13.58
C GLY A 87 -3.58 11.99 12.21
N SER A 88 -3.06 12.69 11.21
CA SER A 88 -3.00 12.15 9.85
C SER A 88 -2.17 10.87 9.80
N LEU A 89 -1.03 10.87 10.48
CA LEU A 89 -0.16 9.69 10.50
C LEU A 89 -0.90 8.49 11.08
N ARG A 90 -1.62 8.69 12.19
CA ARG A 90 -2.39 7.61 12.81
C ARG A 90 -3.44 7.06 11.85
N ILE A 91 -4.10 7.93 11.10
CA ILE A 91 -5.11 7.50 10.14
C ILE A 91 -4.48 6.65 9.03
N PHE A 92 -3.36 7.10 8.49
CA PHE A 92 -2.68 6.37 7.42
C PHE A 92 -2.12 5.05 7.93
N GLU A 93 -1.63 5.00 9.16
CA GLU A 93 -1.15 3.75 9.74
C GLU A 93 -2.29 2.74 9.92
N LYS A 94 -3.45 3.21 10.36
CA LYS A 94 -4.62 2.35 10.46
C LYS A 94 -5.05 1.83 9.09
N HIS A 95 -5.03 2.70 8.10
CA HIS A 95 -5.36 2.30 6.74
C HIS A 95 -4.37 1.25 6.22
N ARG A 96 -3.10 1.46 6.50
CA ARG A 96 -2.06 0.50 6.11
C ARG A 96 -2.30 -0.86 6.75
N ILE A 97 -2.64 -0.88 8.04
CA ILE A 97 -2.96 -2.13 8.74
C ILE A 97 -4.16 -2.81 8.08
N PHE A 98 -5.18 -2.03 7.73
CA PHE A 98 -6.35 -2.57 7.03
C PHE A 98 -5.95 -3.22 5.70
N LEU A 99 -5.10 -2.54 4.92
CA LEU A 99 -4.64 -3.08 3.65
C LEU A 99 -3.84 -4.35 3.83
N LEU A 100 -3.01 -4.41 4.86
CA LEU A 100 -2.24 -5.63 5.16
C LEU A 100 -3.16 -6.77 5.55
N SER A 101 -4.22 -6.49 6.30
CA SER A 101 -5.20 -7.49 6.67
C SER A 101 -5.90 -8.06 5.44
N CYS A 102 -6.27 -7.19 4.50
CA CYS A 102 -6.90 -7.62 3.26
C CYS A 102 -5.95 -8.50 2.44
N ASN A 103 -4.68 -8.12 2.37
CA ASN A 103 -3.69 -8.92 1.66
C ASN A 103 -3.47 -10.26 2.36
N GLY A 104 -3.46 -10.24 3.68
CA GLY A 104 -3.26 -11.46 4.45
C GLY A 104 -4.39 -12.45 4.31
N SER A 105 -5.62 -11.97 4.12
CA SER A 105 -6.75 -12.86 3.93
C SER A 105 -6.86 -13.37 2.51
N SER A 106 -6.17 -12.73 1.57
CA SER A 106 -6.10 -13.18 0.18
C SER A 106 -4.91 -14.11 0.03
N SER A 107 -5.16 -15.36 -0.27
CA SER A 107 -4.08 -16.33 -0.40
C SER A 107 -3.36 -16.24 -1.75
N ALA A 108 -3.94 -15.51 -2.70
CA ALA A 108 -3.36 -15.42 -4.04
C ALA A 108 -2.34 -14.29 -4.11
N LEU A 109 -1.12 -14.64 -4.46
CA LEU A 109 -0.09 -13.65 -4.74
C LEU A 109 -0.03 -13.39 -6.25
N PRO A 110 0.25 -12.14 -6.66
CA PRO A 110 0.45 -11.87 -8.07
C PRO A 110 1.62 -12.66 -8.63
N PRO A 111 1.57 -13.05 -9.90
CA PRO A 111 2.60 -13.91 -10.48
C PRO A 111 4.00 -13.35 -10.39
N GLY A 112 4.14 -12.04 -10.47
CA GLY A 112 5.46 -11.43 -10.42
C GLY A 112 6.16 -11.65 -9.10
N ASP A 113 5.41 -11.64 -8.02
CA ASP A 113 5.97 -11.85 -6.69
C ASP A 113 6.20 -13.33 -6.41
N ALA A 114 5.33 -14.17 -6.92
CA ALA A 114 5.46 -15.61 -6.71
C ALA A 114 6.73 -16.16 -7.36
N ALA A 115 7.20 -15.51 -8.38
CA ALA A 115 8.39 -15.97 -9.09
C ALA A 115 9.62 -15.96 -8.21
N THR A 116 9.59 -15.24 -7.15
CA THR A 116 10.74 -15.19 -6.25
C THR A 116 10.68 -16.26 -5.17
N GLY A 117 9.55 -16.93 -5.05
CA GLY A 117 9.42 -17.82 -3.97
C GLY A 117 9.17 -19.21 -4.30
N ARG A 118 8.71 -19.60 -4.38
CA ARG A 118 7.95 -20.38 -4.26
C ARG A 118 7.34 -20.93 -4.44
N SER A 119 7.29 -21.40 -4.66
CA SER A 119 6.58 -21.78 -4.77
C SER A 119 5.52 -22.17 -4.60
N LEU A 120 5.26 -22.75 -4.65
CA LEU A 120 4.25 -22.92 -4.46
C LEU A 120 3.56 -23.61 -4.37
N SER A 121 3.62 -24.04 -4.19
CA SER A 121 2.86 -24.42 -4.12
C SER A 121 2.07 -25.02 -3.99
N ARG A 122 1.90 -25.29 -3.74
CA ARG A 122 1.10 -25.45 -3.67
C ARG A 122 0.54 -25.91 -3.51
N ARG A 123 0.50 -26.26 -3.37
CA ARG A 123 -0.18 -26.27 -3.43
C ARG A 123 -0.73 -26.47 -3.28
N ASN A 124 -0.57 -26.92 -3.05
CA ASN A 124 -1.21 -26.72 -3.11
C ASN A 124 -1.86 -26.81 -3.09
N GLY A 125 -1.80 -27.17 -2.99
CA GLY A 125 -2.28 -26.88 -3.10
C GLY A 125 -2.87 -27.08 -3.28
N TYR A 126 -2.84 -27.41 -3.19
CA TYR A 126 -3.30 -27.20 -3.65
C TYR A 126 -3.49 -27.60 -3.79
N GLY A 127 -3.34 -28.05 -3.64
CA GLY A 127 -3.34 -27.95 -3.96
C GLY A 127 -3.36 -28.41 -4.08
N ALA A 128 -3.25 -28.79 -3.99
CA ALA A 128 -3.12 -28.68 -4.29
C ALA A 128 -3.03 -28.80 -4.39
N SER A 129 -2.86 -29.13 -4.38
CA SER A 129 -2.62 -28.76 -4.57
C SER A 129 -2.72 -28.66 -4.54
#